data_fda6a1d9fb226d3e8910ffff79c9ba64
#
_entry.id   fda6a1d9fb226d3e8910ffff79c9ba64
#
_cell.length_a   1.000
_cell.length_b   1.000
_cell.length_c   1.000
_cell.angle_alpha   90.00
_cell.angle_beta   90.00
_cell.angle_gamma   90.00
#
_symmetry.space_group_name_H-M   'P 1'
#
loop_
_entity.id
_entity.type
_entity.pdbx_description
1 polymer ?
#
loop_
_entity_poly.entity_id
_entity_poly.type
_entity_poly.pdbx_seq_one_letter_code
_entity_poly.pdbx_strand_id
1 'polypeptide(L)'
;TVAGVTEDNLLFLTELPGCPLSKALFEIGTPCTAESLVDLLDQLPPQVCDLPRRSPWSESVDHYCRMVAAALPDQSERLERMAQTITQGLADVPAGNEPTHGDFHEGQIHVWNGQVCGILDVDTIGPGRRADDLACLVAHLSTVQRMNAFQADRMRQILTAWVPVFDSRVDPIECRPRSRGLAISLATGPYRSQEDNWQAETLSTVDAAEALIDQVV
;
A
#
# COMPACT_ATOMS: atom_id res chain seq x y z
N THR A 1 15.11 12.43 10.34
CA THR A 1 15.21 13.35 11.51
C THR A 1 15.18 14.80 11.01
N VAL A 2 14.47 15.66 11.72
CA VAL A 2 14.46 17.11 11.43
C VAL A 2 15.82 17.69 11.84
N ALA A 3 16.52 18.28 10.87
CA ALA A 3 17.79 18.96 11.09
C ALA A 3 17.58 20.44 11.47
N GLY A 4 16.48 21.06 11.02
CA GLY A 4 16.13 22.41 11.36
C GLY A 4 14.91 22.93 10.60
N VAL A 5 14.36 24.05 11.07
CA VAL A 5 13.31 24.81 10.40
C VAL A 5 13.76 26.28 10.35
N THR A 6 13.66 26.93 9.19
CA THR A 6 14.01 28.34 9.05
C THR A 6 12.83 29.24 9.40
N GLU A 7 13.12 30.55 9.54
CA GLU A 7 12.07 31.60 9.71
C GLU A 7 11.10 31.66 8.52
N ASP A 8 11.55 31.25 7.32
CA ASP A 8 10.71 31.16 6.10
C ASP A 8 9.95 29.83 6.00
N ASN A 9 9.86 29.06 7.07
CA ASN A 9 9.20 27.75 7.13
C ASN A 9 9.81 26.68 6.19
N LEU A 10 11.09 26.75 5.86
CA LEU A 10 11.79 25.69 5.17
C LEU A 10 12.21 24.62 6.18
N LEU A 11 11.82 23.38 5.89
CA LEU A 11 12.16 22.21 6.68
C LEU A 11 13.42 21.54 6.11
N PHE A 12 14.45 21.40 6.94
CA PHE A 12 15.65 20.63 6.62
C PHE A 12 15.56 19.26 7.28
N LEU A 13 15.69 18.22 6.47
CA LEU A 13 15.75 16.84 6.94
C LEU A 13 17.16 16.28 6.74
N THR A 14 17.58 15.37 7.61
CA THR A 14 18.77 14.58 7.34
C THR A 14 18.48 13.61 6.21
N GLU A 15 19.43 13.49 5.27
CA GLU A 15 19.35 12.49 4.21
C GLU A 15 19.36 11.09 4.80
N LEU A 16 18.47 10.23 4.32
CA LEU A 16 18.47 8.81 4.67
C LEU A 16 19.54 8.07 3.85
N PRO A 17 20.32 7.17 4.48
CA PRO A 17 21.25 6.33 3.74
C PRO A 17 20.49 5.32 2.85
N GLY A 18 21.21 4.75 1.87
CA GLY A 18 20.69 3.67 1.04
C GLY A 18 19.80 4.12 -0.11
N CYS A 19 18.72 3.39 -0.34
CA CYS A 19 17.82 3.67 -1.44
C CYS A 19 16.37 3.30 -1.08
N PRO A 20 15.37 3.78 -1.83
CA PRO A 20 13.98 3.33 -1.67
C PRO A 20 13.87 1.82 -1.84
N LEU A 21 12.98 1.21 -1.08
CA LEU A 21 12.68 -0.23 -1.17
C LEU A 21 12.23 -0.62 -2.59
N SER A 22 11.50 0.25 -3.28
CA SER A 22 11.10 0.07 -4.69
C SER A 22 12.29 -0.24 -5.62
N LYS A 23 13.46 0.29 -5.33
CA LYS A 23 14.69 -0.03 -6.06
C LYS A 23 15.34 -1.30 -5.53
N ALA A 24 15.48 -1.44 -4.22
CA ALA A 24 16.18 -2.56 -3.59
C ALA A 24 15.47 -3.91 -3.83
N LEU A 25 14.15 -3.93 -4.05
CA LEU A 25 13.37 -5.13 -4.37
C LEU A 25 13.91 -5.87 -5.60
N PHE A 26 14.51 -5.16 -6.56
CA PHE A 26 15.03 -5.73 -7.80
C PHE A 26 16.55 -5.90 -7.83
N GLU A 27 17.23 -5.58 -6.74
CA GLU A 27 18.66 -5.83 -6.58
C GLU A 27 18.91 -7.28 -6.12
N ILE A 28 20.17 -7.73 -6.23
CA ILE A 28 20.58 -9.08 -5.79
C ILE A 28 20.55 -9.13 -4.25
N GLY A 29 19.92 -10.16 -3.72
CA GLY A 29 19.82 -10.40 -2.28
C GLY A 29 18.44 -10.12 -1.70
N THR A 30 18.36 -10.08 -0.38
CA THR A 30 17.15 -9.75 0.37
C THR A 30 17.16 -8.26 0.68
N PRO A 31 16.17 -7.47 0.21
CA PRO A 31 16.16 -6.02 0.41
C PRO A 31 16.03 -5.65 1.90
N CYS A 32 15.19 -6.35 2.62
CA CYS A 32 14.97 -6.30 4.07
C CYS A 32 14.08 -7.50 4.45
N THR A 33 13.78 -7.67 5.73
CA THR A 33 12.84 -8.70 6.20
C THR A 33 11.44 -8.11 6.40
N ALA A 34 10.40 -8.96 6.36
CA ALA A 34 9.03 -8.55 6.65
C ALA A 34 8.89 -8.04 8.09
N GLU A 35 9.61 -8.67 9.03
CA GLU A 35 9.65 -8.26 10.44
C GLU A 35 10.16 -6.84 10.59
N SER A 36 11.22 -6.46 9.86
CA SER A 36 11.78 -5.10 9.94
C SER A 36 10.82 -4.03 9.43
N LEU A 37 9.91 -4.37 8.52
CA LEU A 37 8.85 -3.47 8.04
C LEU A 37 7.77 -3.27 9.10
N VAL A 38 7.37 -4.34 9.78
CA VAL A 38 6.44 -4.25 10.91
C VAL A 38 7.07 -3.49 12.07
N ASP A 39 8.32 -3.80 12.42
CA ASP A 39 9.07 -3.13 13.49
C ASP A 39 9.23 -1.62 13.22
N LEU A 40 9.35 -1.21 11.95
CA LEU A 40 9.33 0.21 11.56
C LEU A 40 8.00 0.88 11.93
N LEU A 41 6.88 0.24 11.61
CA LEU A 41 5.56 0.75 11.96
C LEU A 41 5.35 0.77 13.48
N ASP A 42 5.87 -0.21 14.22
CA ASP A 42 5.79 -0.26 15.68
C ASP A 42 6.59 0.86 16.37
N GLN A 43 7.53 1.48 15.66
CA GLN A 43 8.30 2.63 16.13
C GLN A 43 7.57 3.97 15.92
N LEU A 44 6.43 3.99 15.23
CA LEU A 44 5.63 5.22 15.14
C LEU A 44 5.22 5.69 16.54
N PRO A 45 5.43 6.97 16.88
CA PRO A 45 5.17 7.45 18.22
C PRO A 45 3.66 7.41 18.54
N PRO A 46 3.25 7.04 19.76
CA PRO A 46 1.85 6.95 20.14
C PRO A 46 1.09 8.28 19.99
N GLN A 47 1.79 9.41 20.00
CA GLN A 47 1.22 10.74 19.74
C GLN A 47 0.62 10.90 18.34
N VAL A 48 0.94 10.01 17.40
CA VAL A 48 0.26 9.94 16.09
C VAL A 48 -1.25 9.73 16.26
N CYS A 49 -1.68 9.04 17.32
CA CYS A 49 -3.09 8.84 17.64
C CYS A 49 -3.82 10.12 18.09
N ASP A 50 -3.09 11.18 18.44
CA ASP A 50 -3.66 12.49 18.79
C ASP A 50 -3.96 13.35 17.55
N LEU A 51 -3.51 12.94 16.38
CA LEU A 51 -3.76 13.63 15.12
C LEU A 51 -5.19 13.35 14.61
N PRO A 52 -5.73 14.23 13.75
CA PRO A 52 -7.01 13.98 13.11
C PRO A 52 -7.00 12.67 12.30
N ARG A 53 -8.01 11.81 12.51
CA ARG A 53 -8.17 10.60 11.72
C ARG A 53 -8.38 10.94 10.24
N ARG A 54 -7.70 10.25 9.37
CA ARG A 54 -7.95 10.23 7.92
C ARG A 54 -8.63 8.90 7.56
N SER A 55 -9.57 8.95 6.63
CA SER A 55 -10.17 7.73 6.09
C SER A 55 -9.13 6.97 5.26
N PRO A 56 -8.90 5.69 5.55
CA PRO A 56 -8.01 4.88 4.73
C PRO A 56 -8.59 4.69 3.32
N TRP A 57 -7.72 4.42 2.36
CA TRP A 57 -8.08 4.23 0.95
C TRP A 57 -9.15 3.15 0.75
N SER A 58 -9.13 2.10 1.58
CA SER A 58 -10.09 1.00 1.55
C SER A 58 -11.54 1.43 1.86
N GLU A 59 -11.74 2.49 2.64
CA GLU A 59 -13.08 3.04 2.91
C GLU A 59 -13.67 3.77 1.69
N SER A 60 -12.88 4.12 0.70
CA SER A 60 -13.29 4.83 -0.51
C SER A 60 -13.43 3.93 -1.73
N VAL A 61 -13.49 2.61 -1.56
CA VAL A 61 -13.51 1.64 -2.66
C VAL A 61 -14.64 1.88 -3.66
N ASP A 62 -15.84 2.21 -3.21
CA ASP A 62 -16.98 2.53 -4.08
C ASP A 62 -16.71 3.73 -4.99
N HIS A 63 -16.00 4.73 -4.47
CA HIS A 63 -15.60 5.89 -5.25
C HIS A 63 -14.61 5.51 -6.35
N TYR A 64 -13.58 4.74 -6.03
CA TYR A 64 -12.59 4.30 -7.01
C TYR A 64 -13.17 3.35 -8.05
N CYS A 65 -14.02 2.42 -7.64
CA CYS A 65 -14.75 1.56 -8.58
C CYS A 65 -15.56 2.37 -9.59
N ARG A 66 -16.30 3.41 -9.14
CA ARG A 66 -17.03 4.29 -10.03
C ARG A 66 -16.12 5.09 -10.97
N MET A 67 -14.95 5.53 -10.49
CA MET A 67 -13.99 6.23 -11.37
C MET A 67 -13.45 5.32 -12.46
N VAL A 68 -13.07 4.07 -12.12
CA VAL A 68 -12.60 3.09 -13.10
C VAL A 68 -13.73 2.70 -14.06
N ALA A 69 -14.94 2.48 -13.57
CA ALA A 69 -16.12 2.15 -14.39
C ALA A 69 -16.48 3.27 -15.36
N ALA A 70 -16.32 4.53 -14.96
CA ALA A 70 -16.54 5.67 -15.87
C ALA A 70 -15.52 5.71 -17.02
N ALA A 71 -14.27 5.27 -16.77
CA ALA A 71 -13.23 5.17 -17.78
C ALA A 71 -13.34 3.88 -18.63
N LEU A 72 -13.78 2.77 -18.02
CA LEU A 72 -13.92 1.44 -18.62
C LEU A 72 -15.33 0.89 -18.36
N PRO A 73 -16.38 1.35 -19.09
CA PRO A 73 -17.78 0.98 -18.83
C PRO A 73 -18.07 -0.53 -18.88
N ASP A 74 -17.34 -1.27 -19.71
CA ASP A 74 -17.48 -2.72 -19.84
C ASP A 74 -17.07 -3.48 -18.55
N GLN A 75 -16.38 -2.83 -17.60
CA GLN A 75 -15.97 -3.40 -16.32
C GLN A 75 -16.95 -3.06 -15.17
N SER A 76 -18.00 -2.30 -15.43
CA SER A 76 -18.89 -1.75 -14.38
C SER A 76 -19.46 -2.82 -13.45
N GLU A 77 -20.05 -3.89 -13.99
CA GLU A 77 -20.62 -4.97 -13.18
C GLU A 77 -19.57 -5.72 -12.34
N ARG A 78 -18.38 -5.92 -12.91
CA ARG A 78 -17.25 -6.55 -12.22
C ARG A 78 -16.81 -5.71 -11.03
N LEU A 79 -16.58 -4.42 -11.26
CA LEU A 79 -16.15 -3.46 -10.24
C LEU A 79 -17.20 -3.29 -9.15
N GLU A 80 -18.48 -3.30 -9.48
CA GLU A 80 -19.57 -3.24 -8.50
C GLU A 80 -19.56 -4.46 -7.57
N ARG A 81 -19.41 -5.67 -8.12
CA ARG A 81 -19.27 -6.89 -7.30
C ARG A 81 -18.04 -6.85 -6.40
N MET A 82 -16.89 -6.38 -6.91
CA MET A 82 -15.68 -6.23 -6.11
C MET A 82 -15.88 -5.23 -4.96
N ALA A 83 -16.49 -4.07 -5.24
CA ALA A 83 -16.79 -3.06 -4.23
C ALA A 83 -17.69 -3.61 -3.13
N GLN A 84 -18.77 -4.31 -3.50
CA GLN A 84 -19.68 -4.95 -2.54
C GLN A 84 -18.97 -5.97 -1.65
N THR A 85 -18.13 -6.83 -2.24
CA THR A 85 -17.37 -7.84 -1.51
C THR A 85 -16.41 -7.19 -0.50
N ILE A 86 -15.69 -6.15 -0.91
CA ILE A 86 -14.74 -5.43 -0.04
C ILE A 86 -15.48 -4.71 1.08
N THR A 87 -16.55 -3.98 0.75
CA THR A 87 -17.35 -3.24 1.74
C THR A 87 -17.99 -4.17 2.76
N GLN A 88 -18.53 -5.31 2.32
CA GLN A 88 -19.07 -6.33 3.22
C GLN A 88 -18.00 -6.94 4.13
N GLY A 89 -16.81 -7.22 3.59
CA GLY A 89 -15.69 -7.77 4.37
C GLY A 89 -15.16 -6.80 5.44
N LEU A 90 -15.44 -5.50 5.32
CA LEU A 90 -15.00 -4.47 6.26
C LEU A 90 -16.15 -3.90 7.12
N ALA A 91 -17.40 -4.33 6.92
CA ALA A 91 -18.58 -3.70 7.53
C ALA A 91 -18.56 -3.71 9.08
N ASP A 92 -18.04 -4.79 9.67
CA ASP A 92 -17.99 -4.97 11.12
C ASP A 92 -16.61 -4.63 11.72
N VAL A 93 -15.68 -4.13 10.90
CA VAL A 93 -14.34 -3.77 11.37
C VAL A 93 -14.36 -2.36 11.95
N PRO A 94 -14.09 -2.18 13.25
CA PRO A 94 -14.11 -0.88 13.86
C PRO A 94 -12.97 0.01 13.32
N ALA A 95 -13.18 1.31 13.33
CA ALA A 95 -12.11 2.27 13.13
C ALA A 95 -11.02 2.04 14.19
N GLY A 96 -9.76 1.90 13.75
CA GLY A 96 -8.65 1.67 14.67
C GLY A 96 -8.18 2.96 15.35
N ASN A 97 -7.35 2.77 16.37
CA ASN A 97 -6.65 3.85 17.06
C ASN A 97 -5.17 3.46 17.28
N GLU A 98 -4.57 2.84 16.28
CA GLU A 98 -3.15 2.54 16.24
C GLU A 98 -2.42 3.64 15.46
N PRO A 99 -1.16 3.95 15.78
CA PRO A 99 -0.35 4.82 14.94
C PRO A 99 -0.19 4.21 13.55
N THR A 100 -0.58 4.92 12.51
CA THR A 100 -0.43 4.49 11.11
C THR A 100 0.32 5.52 10.29
N HIS A 101 0.99 5.07 9.24
CA HIS A 101 1.60 5.92 8.23
C HIS A 101 0.54 6.49 7.26
N GLY A 102 -0.45 5.68 6.91
CA GLY A 102 -1.57 6.05 6.04
C GLY A 102 -1.30 5.95 4.53
N ASP A 103 -0.02 5.84 4.12
CA ASP A 103 0.42 5.63 2.73
C ASP A 103 1.72 4.82 2.70
N PHE A 104 1.70 3.65 3.36
CA PHE A 104 2.88 2.81 3.59
C PHE A 104 3.16 1.91 2.39
N HIS A 105 4.00 2.37 1.46
CA HIS A 105 4.38 1.63 0.27
C HIS A 105 5.90 1.65 0.02
N GLU A 106 6.37 0.83 -0.91
CA GLU A 106 7.79 0.60 -1.18
C GLU A 106 8.57 1.85 -1.61
N GLY A 107 7.90 2.87 -2.13
CA GLY A 107 8.50 4.15 -2.49
C GLY A 107 8.87 5.01 -1.30
N GLN A 108 8.14 4.85 -0.18
CA GLN A 108 8.32 5.65 1.04
C GLN A 108 9.32 5.02 2.04
N ILE A 109 9.66 3.76 1.85
CA ILE A 109 10.53 3.00 2.76
C ILE A 109 11.96 3.04 2.22
N HIS A 110 12.93 3.44 3.06
CA HIS A 110 14.35 3.39 2.73
C HIS A 110 15.04 2.20 3.39
N VAL A 111 15.91 1.56 2.61
CA VAL A 111 16.70 0.41 3.05
C VAL A 111 18.19 0.61 2.78
N TRP A 112 19.01 0.13 3.68
CA TRP A 112 20.47 0.16 3.58
C TRP A 112 21.07 -1.10 4.20
N ASN A 113 21.95 -1.78 3.47
CA ASN A 113 22.60 -3.01 3.92
C ASN A 113 21.62 -4.08 4.42
N GLY A 114 20.48 -4.27 3.74
CA GLY A 114 19.46 -5.25 4.10
C GLY A 114 18.62 -4.89 5.35
N GLN A 115 18.71 -3.64 5.80
CA GLN A 115 17.97 -3.14 6.95
C GLN A 115 17.08 -1.96 6.55
N VAL A 116 15.90 -1.89 7.12
CA VAL A 116 15.05 -0.68 7.01
C VAL A 116 15.72 0.43 7.83
N CYS A 117 15.93 1.59 7.23
CA CYS A 117 16.61 2.72 7.87
C CYS A 117 15.74 3.99 7.99
N GLY A 118 14.56 4.01 7.40
CA GLY A 118 13.65 5.13 7.54
C GLY A 118 12.42 5.04 6.66
N ILE A 119 11.53 5.98 6.90
CA ILE A 119 10.29 6.17 6.17
C ILE A 119 10.15 7.64 5.80
N LEU A 120 9.58 7.92 4.64
CA LEU A 120 9.34 9.25 4.08
C LEU A 120 7.85 9.54 4.00
N ASP A 121 7.52 10.78 3.67
CA ASP A 121 6.16 11.23 3.34
C ASP A 121 5.15 10.93 4.44
N VAL A 122 5.39 11.54 5.59
CA VAL A 122 4.60 11.37 6.82
C VAL A 122 3.42 12.35 6.92
N ASP A 123 2.95 12.91 5.81
CA ASP A 123 1.85 13.89 5.80
C ASP A 123 0.47 13.23 6.01
N THR A 124 0.39 11.91 5.84
CA THR A 124 -0.83 11.11 6.02
C THR A 124 -0.90 10.38 7.36
N ILE A 125 0.11 10.54 8.23
CA ILE A 125 0.12 9.86 9.53
C ILE A 125 -1.09 10.22 10.38
N GLY A 126 -1.60 9.23 11.11
CA GLY A 126 -2.76 9.43 12.00
C GLY A 126 -3.22 8.14 12.65
N PRO A 127 -4.28 8.23 13.48
CA PRO A 127 -4.89 7.05 14.07
C PRO A 127 -5.61 6.23 13.00
N GLY A 128 -5.36 4.93 13.00
CA GLY A 128 -5.95 3.99 12.04
C GLY A 128 -5.80 2.55 12.51
N ARG A 129 -5.72 1.64 11.56
CA ARG A 129 -5.44 0.22 11.80
C ARG A 129 -4.12 -0.15 11.14
N ARG A 130 -3.28 -0.88 11.85
CA ARG A 130 -2.02 -1.40 11.31
C ARG A 130 -2.23 -2.19 10.00
N ALA A 131 -3.37 -2.86 9.92
CA ALA A 131 -3.78 -3.59 8.72
C ALA A 131 -3.89 -2.70 7.47
N ASP A 132 -4.19 -1.39 7.61
CA ASP A 132 -4.23 -0.46 6.45
C ASP A 132 -2.84 -0.25 5.85
N ASP A 133 -1.81 -0.05 6.69
CA ASP A 133 -0.44 0.16 6.24
C ASP A 133 0.12 -1.10 5.55
N LEU A 134 -0.04 -2.27 6.18
CA LEU A 134 0.44 -3.52 5.58
C LEU A 134 -0.33 -3.88 4.32
N ALA A 135 -1.63 -3.61 4.28
CA ALA A 135 -2.45 -3.77 3.08
C ALA A 135 -2.02 -2.84 1.95
N CYS A 136 -1.60 -1.61 2.27
CA CYS A 136 -1.05 -0.66 1.32
C CYS A 136 0.20 -1.22 0.64
N LEU A 137 1.15 -1.71 1.43
CA LEU A 137 2.36 -2.32 0.89
C LEU A 137 2.05 -3.55 0.03
N VAL A 138 1.18 -4.46 0.50
CA VAL A 138 0.79 -5.65 -0.27
C VAL A 138 0.14 -5.27 -1.60
N ALA A 139 -0.78 -4.30 -1.61
CA ALA A 139 -1.44 -3.84 -2.83
C ALA A 139 -0.44 -3.27 -3.84
N HIS A 140 0.45 -2.39 -3.39
CA HIS A 140 1.50 -1.82 -4.24
C HIS A 140 2.40 -2.90 -4.84
N LEU A 141 2.91 -3.82 -4.02
CA LEU A 141 3.76 -4.91 -4.50
C LEU A 141 3.04 -5.88 -5.44
N SER A 142 1.72 -6.03 -5.30
CA SER A 142 0.89 -6.89 -6.16
C SER A 142 0.55 -6.25 -7.50
N THR A 143 0.55 -4.92 -7.59
CA THR A 143 0.10 -4.16 -8.76
C THR A 143 1.23 -3.49 -9.53
N VAL A 144 2.50 -3.83 -9.29
CA VAL A 144 3.64 -3.26 -10.05
C VAL A 144 3.54 -3.69 -11.52
N GLN A 145 2.96 -2.84 -12.32
CA GLN A 145 2.40 -3.11 -13.64
C GLN A 145 3.42 -3.23 -14.78
N ARG A 146 4.60 -2.68 -14.63
CA ARG A 146 5.62 -2.65 -15.69
C ARG A 146 6.73 -3.66 -15.47
N MET A 147 6.41 -4.75 -14.77
CA MET A 147 7.37 -5.79 -14.51
C MET A 147 7.53 -6.71 -15.72
N ASN A 148 8.77 -6.98 -16.08
CA ASN A 148 9.07 -8.15 -16.89
C ASN A 148 8.81 -9.44 -16.08
N ALA A 149 8.81 -10.59 -16.77
CA ALA A 149 8.52 -11.88 -16.14
C ALA A 149 9.44 -12.21 -14.94
N PHE A 150 10.70 -11.82 -14.99
CA PHE A 150 11.66 -12.02 -13.89
C PHE A 150 11.28 -11.17 -12.67
N GLN A 151 10.94 -9.91 -12.87
CA GLN A 151 10.52 -9.00 -11.79
C GLN A 151 9.21 -9.47 -11.16
N ALA A 152 8.23 -9.88 -11.98
CA ALA A 152 6.96 -10.40 -11.49
C ALA A 152 7.15 -11.68 -10.64
N ASP A 153 8.06 -12.59 -11.07
CA ASP A 153 8.39 -13.77 -10.28
C ASP A 153 9.06 -13.41 -8.96
N ARG A 154 9.96 -12.45 -8.97
CA ARG A 154 10.61 -11.91 -7.78
C ARG A 154 9.58 -11.36 -6.79
N MET A 155 8.59 -10.59 -7.26
CA MET A 155 7.54 -10.04 -6.39
C MET A 155 6.66 -11.16 -5.80
N ARG A 156 6.29 -12.17 -6.58
CA ARG A 156 5.57 -13.33 -6.04
C ARG A 156 6.34 -14.03 -4.94
N GLN A 157 7.65 -14.23 -5.11
CA GLN A 157 8.50 -14.86 -4.09
C GLN A 157 8.54 -14.01 -2.80
N ILE A 158 8.69 -12.69 -2.93
CA ILE A 158 8.71 -11.76 -1.79
C ILE A 158 7.36 -11.77 -1.07
N LEU A 159 6.25 -11.63 -1.79
CA LEU A 159 4.91 -11.66 -1.20
C LEU A 159 4.61 -13.00 -0.52
N THR A 160 5.01 -14.12 -1.15
CA THR A 160 4.86 -15.46 -0.54
C THR A 160 5.61 -15.57 0.78
N ALA A 161 6.77 -14.91 0.92
CA ALA A 161 7.54 -14.91 2.15
C ALA A 161 7.01 -13.88 3.19
N TRP A 162 6.57 -12.71 2.76
CA TRP A 162 6.22 -11.61 3.66
C TRP A 162 4.79 -11.65 4.18
N VAL A 163 3.81 -12.05 3.35
CA VAL A 163 2.40 -12.06 3.74
C VAL A 163 2.14 -12.91 4.99
N PRO A 164 2.70 -14.12 5.16
CA PRO A 164 2.52 -14.88 6.40
C PRO A 164 3.03 -14.17 7.66
N VAL A 165 4.09 -13.37 7.53
CA VAL A 165 4.59 -12.54 8.65
C VAL A 165 3.61 -11.44 8.98
N PHE A 166 3.09 -10.73 7.97
CA PHE A 166 2.05 -9.71 8.15
C PHE A 166 0.77 -10.29 8.78
N ASP A 167 0.32 -11.45 8.29
CA ASP A 167 -0.84 -12.18 8.82
C ASP A 167 -0.67 -12.61 10.29
N SER A 168 0.56 -12.74 10.77
CA SER A 168 0.84 -13.01 12.18
C SER A 168 0.75 -11.77 13.09
N ARG A 169 0.69 -10.58 12.49
CA ARG A 169 0.72 -9.28 13.21
C ARG A 169 -0.60 -8.51 13.13
N VAL A 170 -1.39 -8.78 12.11
CA VAL A 170 -2.73 -8.19 11.92
C VAL A 170 -3.72 -9.28 11.54
N ASP A 171 -5.02 -9.01 11.70
CA ASP A 171 -6.03 -9.97 11.26
C ASP A 171 -6.04 -10.09 9.72
N PRO A 172 -5.77 -11.28 9.16
CA PRO A 172 -5.81 -11.49 7.71
C PRO A 172 -7.18 -11.20 7.10
N ILE A 173 -8.27 -11.39 7.87
CA ILE A 173 -9.64 -11.10 7.44
C ILE A 173 -9.83 -9.61 7.16
N GLU A 174 -9.13 -8.75 7.90
CA GLU A 174 -9.13 -7.31 7.64
C GLU A 174 -8.13 -6.91 6.56
N CYS A 175 -6.92 -7.46 6.59
CA CYS A 175 -5.83 -7.04 5.72
C CYS A 175 -6.16 -7.27 4.24
N ARG A 176 -6.76 -8.41 3.90
CA ARG A 176 -7.04 -8.76 2.49
C ARG A 176 -8.09 -7.88 1.81
N PRO A 177 -9.28 -7.62 2.39
CA PRO A 177 -10.21 -6.65 1.79
C PRO A 177 -9.61 -5.26 1.61
N ARG A 178 -8.75 -4.84 2.55
CA ARG A 178 -8.06 -3.54 2.49
C ARG A 178 -7.06 -3.48 1.33
N SER A 179 -6.25 -4.52 1.14
CA SER A 179 -5.30 -4.62 0.02
C SER A 179 -6.03 -4.55 -1.33
N ARG A 180 -7.18 -5.20 -1.45
CA ARG A 180 -8.02 -5.15 -2.67
C ARG A 180 -8.55 -3.74 -2.94
N GLY A 181 -9.13 -3.11 -1.92
CA GLY A 181 -9.69 -1.76 -2.03
C GLY A 181 -8.61 -0.76 -2.45
N LEU A 182 -7.42 -0.92 -1.90
CA LEU A 182 -6.29 -0.07 -2.25
C LEU A 182 -5.78 -0.36 -3.67
N ALA A 183 -5.67 -1.63 -4.08
CA ALA A 183 -5.30 -1.98 -5.46
C ALA A 183 -6.27 -1.37 -6.48
N ILE A 184 -7.58 -1.32 -6.19
CA ILE A 184 -8.55 -0.62 -7.05
C ILE A 184 -8.27 0.89 -7.08
N SER A 185 -7.87 1.51 -5.98
CA SER A 185 -7.48 2.93 -5.99
C SER A 185 -6.31 3.18 -6.94
N LEU A 186 -5.31 2.28 -6.95
CA LEU A 186 -4.16 2.35 -7.85
C LEU A 186 -4.57 2.20 -9.33
N ALA A 187 -5.64 1.44 -9.63
CA ALA A 187 -6.16 1.28 -10.99
C ALA A 187 -6.61 2.61 -11.63
N THR A 188 -6.85 3.66 -10.84
CA THR A 188 -7.16 4.99 -11.36
C THR A 188 -5.94 5.75 -11.89
N GLY A 189 -4.73 5.34 -11.49
CA GLY A 189 -3.46 6.02 -11.79
C GLY A 189 -3.19 6.20 -13.28
N PRO A 190 -3.14 5.13 -14.09
CA PRO A 190 -2.80 5.19 -15.50
C PRO A 190 -3.69 6.16 -16.29
N TYR A 191 -5.00 6.12 -16.06
CA TYR A 191 -5.96 7.05 -16.67
C TYR A 191 -5.70 8.51 -16.24
N ARG A 192 -5.51 8.74 -14.94
CA ARG A 192 -5.25 10.10 -14.40
C ARG A 192 -3.93 10.69 -14.91
N SER A 193 -2.93 9.85 -15.11
CA SER A 193 -1.62 10.23 -15.64
C SER A 193 -1.59 10.32 -17.16
N GLN A 194 -2.71 10.02 -17.86
CA GLN A 194 -2.84 10.07 -19.32
C GLN A 194 -1.76 9.21 -20.02
N GLU A 195 -1.52 8.00 -19.51
CA GLU A 195 -0.56 7.06 -20.09
C GLU A 195 -1.07 6.53 -21.43
N ASP A 196 -0.18 6.32 -22.42
CA ASP A 196 -0.55 5.89 -23.77
C ASP A 196 -1.34 4.57 -23.80
N ASN A 197 -1.05 3.64 -22.86
CA ASN A 197 -1.68 2.32 -22.75
C ASN A 197 -2.55 2.19 -21.48
N TRP A 198 -3.09 3.30 -21.00
CA TRP A 198 -3.82 3.36 -19.73
C TRP A 198 -4.94 2.31 -19.57
N GLN A 199 -5.65 1.95 -20.67
CA GLN A 199 -6.71 0.93 -20.59
C GLN A 199 -6.16 -0.42 -20.18
N ALA A 200 -5.07 -0.86 -20.80
CA ALA A 200 -4.42 -2.14 -20.50
C ALA A 200 -3.84 -2.15 -19.10
N GLU A 201 -3.19 -1.05 -18.69
CA GLU A 201 -2.61 -0.91 -17.35
C GLU A 201 -3.69 -0.87 -16.26
N THR A 202 -4.78 -0.15 -16.48
CA THR A 202 -5.93 -0.13 -15.57
C THR A 202 -6.54 -1.52 -15.43
N LEU A 203 -6.77 -2.25 -16.53
CA LEU A 203 -7.29 -3.62 -16.50
C LEU A 203 -6.35 -4.56 -15.76
N SER A 204 -5.05 -4.49 -16.03
CA SER A 204 -4.03 -5.29 -15.33
C SER A 204 -4.08 -5.07 -13.82
N THR A 205 -4.30 -3.84 -13.37
CA THR A 205 -4.42 -3.54 -11.94
C THR A 205 -5.71 -4.08 -11.35
N VAL A 206 -6.82 -3.98 -12.08
CA VAL A 206 -8.11 -4.59 -11.67
C VAL A 206 -7.98 -6.10 -11.58
N ASP A 207 -7.29 -6.74 -12.54
CA ASP A 207 -7.02 -8.19 -12.51
C ASP A 207 -6.16 -8.58 -11.29
N ALA A 208 -5.15 -7.79 -10.98
CA ALA A 208 -4.33 -8.00 -9.78
C ALA A 208 -5.15 -7.85 -8.48
N ALA A 209 -6.02 -6.84 -8.40
CA ALA A 209 -6.91 -6.63 -7.27
C ALA A 209 -7.88 -7.82 -7.08
N GLU A 210 -8.40 -8.38 -8.16
CA GLU A 210 -9.27 -9.56 -8.12
C GLU A 210 -8.49 -10.81 -7.72
N ALA A 211 -7.30 -11.03 -8.27
CA ALA A 211 -6.43 -12.16 -7.92
C ALA A 211 -6.03 -12.17 -6.43
N LEU A 212 -5.97 -11.01 -5.78
CA LEU A 212 -5.82 -10.92 -4.32
C LEU A 212 -7.03 -11.51 -3.58
N ILE A 213 -8.18 -11.74 -4.26
CA ILE A 213 -9.36 -12.41 -3.73
C ILE A 213 -9.14 -13.93 -3.66
N ASP A 214 -8.55 -14.49 -4.71
CA ASP A 214 -8.47 -15.96 -4.92
C ASP A 214 -7.32 -16.62 -4.16
N GLN A 215 -6.32 -15.83 -3.70
CA GLN A 215 -5.18 -16.34 -2.93
C GLN A 215 -5.50 -16.67 -1.47
N VAL A 216 -6.77 -16.68 -1.08
CA VAL A 216 -7.28 -16.82 0.30
C VAL A 216 -8.11 -18.08 0.51
N VAL A 217 -7.97 -19.07 -0.37
CA VAL A 217 -8.58 -20.39 -0.17
C VAL A 217 -7.54 -21.41 0.23
#